data_2d562959b3651359b103e8259c7de513
#
_entry.id   2d562959b3651359b103e8259c7de513
#
_cell.length_a   1.000
_cell.length_b   1.000
_cell.length_c   1.000
_cell.angle_alpha   90.00
_cell.angle_beta   90.00
_cell.angle_gamma   90.00
#
_symmetry.space_group_name_H-M   'P 1'
#
loop_
_entity.id
_entity.type
_entity.pdbx_description
1 polymer ?
#
loop_
_entity_poly.entity_id
_entity_poly.type
_entity_poly.pdbx_seq_one_letter_code
_entity_poly.pdbx_strand_id
1 'polypeptide(L)'
;LLAVLLVHRQHFFTGLIDAMYTTLGNSSYQFALCSILGFGGMISLFQASGGLMGFRDLLAKAANTPRKTLLLAWLLSVIMFVDEYLNALTTTICLRDVSDKNRLPREHLAVQTNIMACCLCVTVPFTSWTAFSVGLISDFGLGFTDYLQAVPFMFYPLAMMLVSLLLALGWFPKVGMLRQAYHRVASGGAAFEPGEKDEKLVDIDEVDEHNVSSAWNAIIPLAALVGGTVLFDNDLLHGIIVCLVVQFLLYVIQKRMTVGEYFARFFSGVKGMTTIAVVVGFGLMLSDANRTLGLFDILINGIGGAVPRCLIAPLAFVLVGLTVFAVGGCWAVMT
;
A
#
# COMPACT_ATOMS: atom_id res chain seq x y z
N LEU A 1 -25.81 2.90 -3.19
CA LEU A 1 -27.17 2.65 -3.70
C LEU A 1 -28.25 3.26 -2.82
N LEU A 2 -28.27 2.96 -1.49
CA LEU A 2 -29.28 3.51 -0.57
C LEU A 2 -29.27 5.04 -0.52
N ALA A 3 -28.08 5.67 -0.46
CA ALA A 3 -27.94 7.12 -0.47
C ALA A 3 -28.50 7.75 -1.76
N VAL A 4 -28.18 7.20 -2.91
CA VAL A 4 -28.72 7.65 -4.20
C VAL A 4 -30.25 7.48 -4.26
N LEU A 5 -30.77 6.39 -3.70
CA LEU A 5 -32.23 6.18 -3.60
C LEU A 5 -32.90 7.21 -2.71
N LEU A 6 -32.27 7.60 -1.61
CA LEU A 6 -32.79 8.64 -0.69
C LEU A 6 -32.79 10.03 -1.35
N VAL A 7 -31.75 10.34 -2.16
CA VAL A 7 -31.65 11.61 -2.90
C VAL A 7 -32.67 11.67 -4.04
N HIS A 8 -32.70 10.68 -4.91
CA HIS A 8 -33.45 10.72 -6.16
C HIS A 8 -34.84 10.09 -6.12
N ARG A 9 -35.18 9.32 -5.08
CA ARG A 9 -36.50 8.70 -4.86
C ARG A 9 -37.08 8.05 -6.10
N GLN A 10 -38.07 8.70 -6.78
CA GLN A 10 -38.77 8.16 -7.95
C GLN A 10 -37.90 8.12 -9.23
N HIS A 11 -36.81 8.90 -9.29
CA HIS A 11 -35.87 8.96 -10.42
C HIS A 11 -34.56 8.22 -10.11
N PHE A 12 -34.61 7.15 -9.31
CA PHE A 12 -33.43 6.43 -8.83
C PHE A 12 -32.49 6.00 -9.97
N PHE A 13 -33.00 5.39 -11.04
CA PHE A 13 -32.14 4.90 -12.12
C PHE A 13 -31.47 6.02 -12.93
N THR A 14 -32.22 7.07 -13.25
CA THR A 14 -31.64 8.24 -13.93
C THR A 14 -30.63 8.94 -13.02
N GLY A 15 -30.97 9.16 -11.75
CA GLY A 15 -30.06 9.75 -10.79
C GLY A 15 -28.80 8.91 -10.52
N LEU A 16 -28.92 7.58 -10.56
CA LEU A 16 -27.74 6.70 -10.45
C LEU A 16 -26.81 6.86 -11.66
N ILE A 17 -27.38 6.89 -12.87
CA ILE A 17 -26.61 7.07 -14.10
C ILE A 17 -25.96 8.46 -14.12
N ASP A 18 -26.68 9.51 -13.75
CA ASP A 18 -26.16 10.87 -13.69
C ASP A 18 -25.02 10.99 -12.66
N ALA A 19 -25.17 10.37 -11.48
CA ALA A 19 -24.11 10.32 -10.49
C ALA A 19 -22.87 9.57 -10.99
N MET A 20 -23.04 8.47 -11.73
CA MET A 20 -21.93 7.77 -12.37
C MET A 20 -21.22 8.63 -13.41
N TYR A 21 -21.95 9.33 -14.29
CA TYR A 21 -21.34 10.23 -15.28
C TYR A 21 -20.65 11.40 -14.62
N THR A 22 -21.22 11.98 -13.58
CA THR A 22 -20.61 13.07 -12.80
C THR A 22 -19.30 12.60 -12.17
N THR A 23 -19.27 11.43 -11.54
CA THR A 23 -18.07 10.85 -10.94
C THR A 23 -17.01 10.53 -12.01
N LEU A 24 -17.38 9.92 -13.12
CA LEU A 24 -16.45 9.63 -14.22
C LEU A 24 -15.89 10.91 -14.88
N GLY A 25 -16.66 11.98 -14.89
CA GLY A 25 -16.24 13.30 -15.37
C GLY A 25 -15.39 14.10 -14.37
N ASN A 26 -15.32 13.67 -13.12
CA ASN A 26 -14.55 14.35 -12.07
C ASN A 26 -13.04 14.12 -12.30
N SER A 27 -12.28 15.23 -12.40
CA SER A 27 -10.84 15.20 -12.65
C SER A 27 -10.05 14.46 -11.55
N SER A 28 -10.51 14.55 -10.30
CA SER A 28 -9.92 13.87 -9.14
C SER A 28 -10.07 12.36 -9.26
N TYR A 29 -11.26 11.89 -9.67
CA TYR A 29 -11.49 10.48 -9.93
C TYR A 29 -10.66 9.98 -11.11
N GLN A 30 -10.59 10.75 -12.19
CA GLN A 30 -9.76 10.40 -13.36
C GLN A 30 -8.29 10.26 -12.98
N PHE A 31 -7.75 11.19 -12.18
CA PHE A 31 -6.39 11.10 -11.66
C PHE A 31 -6.19 9.84 -10.80
N ALA A 32 -7.08 9.61 -9.83
CA ALA A 32 -7.02 8.43 -8.96
C ALA A 32 -7.12 7.13 -9.76
N LEU A 33 -8.08 7.04 -10.70
CA LEU A 33 -8.27 5.89 -11.57
C LEU A 33 -7.02 5.58 -12.39
N CYS A 34 -6.48 6.57 -13.11
CA CYS A 34 -5.29 6.39 -13.94
C CYS A 34 -4.08 5.99 -13.08
N SER A 35 -3.91 6.62 -11.91
CA SER A 35 -2.81 6.31 -11.00
C SER A 35 -2.92 4.90 -10.41
N ILE A 36 -4.09 4.50 -9.92
CA ILE A 36 -4.30 3.16 -9.33
C ILE A 36 -4.08 2.07 -10.39
N LEU A 37 -4.65 2.22 -11.58
CA LEU A 37 -4.46 1.26 -12.67
C LEU A 37 -3.01 1.24 -13.16
N GLY A 38 -2.36 2.40 -13.27
CA GLY A 38 -0.95 2.54 -13.62
C GLY A 38 -0.04 1.85 -12.61
N PHE A 39 -0.27 2.04 -11.30
CA PHE A 39 0.44 1.31 -10.25
C PHE A 39 0.23 -0.19 -10.35
N GLY A 40 -1.00 -0.65 -10.60
CA GLY A 40 -1.28 -2.07 -10.77
C GLY A 40 -0.43 -2.70 -11.88
N GLY A 41 -0.41 -2.08 -13.05
CA GLY A 41 0.43 -2.52 -14.16
C GLY A 41 1.92 -2.50 -13.83
N MET A 42 2.40 -1.44 -13.20
CA MET A 42 3.78 -1.28 -12.76
C MET A 42 4.21 -2.37 -11.76
N ILE A 43 3.38 -2.66 -10.75
CA ILE A 43 3.64 -3.69 -9.73
C ILE A 43 3.77 -5.08 -10.37
N SER A 44 2.83 -5.45 -11.25
CA SER A 44 2.86 -6.73 -11.97
C SER A 44 4.14 -6.88 -12.82
N LEU A 45 4.59 -5.80 -13.45
CA LEU A 45 5.85 -5.79 -14.21
C LEU A 45 7.08 -5.94 -13.30
N PHE A 46 7.09 -5.33 -12.11
CA PHE A 46 8.14 -5.55 -11.12
C PHE A 46 8.23 -7.01 -10.72
N GLN A 47 7.09 -7.63 -10.39
CA GLN A 47 7.03 -9.05 -10.01
C GLN A 47 7.55 -9.94 -11.13
N ALA A 48 7.12 -9.71 -12.37
CA ALA A 48 7.50 -10.51 -13.51
C ALA A 48 8.96 -10.30 -13.99
N SER A 49 9.60 -9.18 -13.62
CA SER A 49 10.98 -8.87 -14.03
C SER A 49 12.04 -9.76 -13.42
N GLY A 50 11.72 -10.47 -12.32
CA GLY A 50 12.69 -11.23 -11.53
C GLY A 50 13.66 -10.37 -10.71
N GLY A 51 13.54 -9.05 -10.77
CA GLY A 51 14.40 -8.12 -10.02
C GLY A 51 14.26 -8.26 -8.52
N LEU A 52 13.06 -8.64 -8.04
CA LEU A 52 12.78 -8.89 -6.64
C LEU A 52 13.56 -10.11 -6.12
N MET A 53 13.69 -11.16 -6.94
CA MET A 53 14.48 -12.35 -6.59
C MET A 53 15.98 -12.06 -6.52
N GLY A 54 16.47 -11.07 -7.27
CA GLY A 54 17.86 -10.60 -7.18
C GLY A 54 18.21 -10.04 -5.79
N PHE A 55 17.23 -9.47 -5.09
CA PHE A 55 17.42 -9.04 -3.70
C PHE A 55 17.57 -10.23 -2.75
N ARG A 56 16.81 -11.33 -2.93
CA ARG A 56 16.88 -12.51 -2.06
C ARG A 56 18.31 -13.04 -1.95
N ASP A 57 18.99 -13.24 -3.07
CA ASP A 57 20.34 -13.81 -3.08
C ASP A 57 21.37 -12.86 -2.47
N LEU A 58 21.20 -11.55 -2.67
CA LEU A 58 22.04 -10.52 -2.06
C LEU A 58 21.84 -10.49 -0.53
N LEU A 59 20.60 -10.50 -0.07
CA LEU A 59 20.24 -10.41 1.35
C LEU A 59 20.57 -11.70 2.11
N ALA A 60 20.41 -12.87 1.48
CA ALA A 60 20.73 -14.15 2.08
C ALA A 60 22.21 -14.25 2.50
N LYS A 61 23.12 -13.63 1.73
CA LYS A 61 24.55 -13.58 2.07
C LYS A 61 24.86 -12.65 3.24
N ALA A 62 24.08 -11.58 3.41
CA ALA A 62 24.28 -10.57 4.45
C ALA A 62 23.57 -10.91 5.77
N ALA A 63 22.44 -11.64 5.71
CA ALA A 63 21.56 -11.95 6.83
C ALA A 63 22.01 -13.20 7.59
N ASN A 64 23.11 -13.13 8.32
CA ASN A 64 23.68 -14.26 9.07
C ASN A 64 23.31 -14.29 10.56
N THR A 65 22.48 -13.39 11.03
CA THR A 65 21.97 -13.35 12.42
C THR A 65 20.53 -12.87 12.44
N PRO A 66 19.71 -13.22 13.46
CA PRO A 66 18.34 -12.76 13.59
C PRO A 66 18.19 -11.23 13.50
N ARG A 67 19.09 -10.47 14.15
CA ARG A 67 19.09 -9.00 14.10
C ARG A 67 19.37 -8.46 12.70
N LYS A 68 20.37 -9.01 12.01
CA LYS A 68 20.67 -8.61 10.63
C LYS A 68 19.52 -8.94 9.69
N THR A 69 18.85 -10.08 9.86
CA THR A 69 17.67 -10.43 9.07
C THR A 69 16.57 -9.39 9.23
N LEU A 70 16.28 -8.97 10.46
CA LEU A 70 15.26 -7.94 10.73
C LEU A 70 15.67 -6.57 10.19
N LEU A 71 16.94 -6.15 10.36
CA LEU A 71 17.42 -4.89 9.80
C LEU A 71 17.39 -4.88 8.28
N LEU A 72 17.70 -6.00 7.64
CA LEU A 72 17.61 -6.14 6.18
C LEU A 72 16.15 -6.17 5.71
N ALA A 73 15.23 -6.78 6.49
CA ALA A 73 13.81 -6.69 6.24
C ALA A 73 13.32 -5.23 6.30
N TRP A 74 13.76 -4.49 7.31
CA TRP A 74 13.45 -3.07 7.46
C TRP A 74 13.97 -2.24 6.28
N LEU A 75 15.23 -2.45 5.88
CA LEU A 75 15.85 -1.76 4.75
C LEU A 75 15.17 -2.12 3.42
N LEU A 76 14.88 -3.40 3.20
CA LEU A 76 14.20 -3.86 2.00
C LEU A 76 12.80 -3.24 1.89
N SER A 77 12.07 -3.18 2.99
CA SER A 77 10.77 -2.50 3.03
C SER A 77 10.89 -1.02 2.66
N VAL A 78 11.94 -0.32 3.14
CA VAL A 78 12.19 1.08 2.76
C VAL A 78 12.46 1.22 1.25
N ILE A 79 13.15 0.26 0.64
CA ILE A 79 13.40 0.27 -0.81
C ILE A 79 12.11 0.00 -1.59
N MET A 80 11.26 -0.92 -1.08
CA MET A 80 10.02 -1.35 -1.74
C MET A 80 8.79 -0.54 -1.31
N PHE A 81 8.96 0.73 -1.01
CA PHE A 81 7.95 1.63 -0.43
C PHE A 81 6.70 1.85 -1.28
N VAL A 82 6.76 1.57 -2.57
CA VAL A 82 5.79 2.01 -3.59
C VAL A 82 4.36 1.56 -3.32
N ASP A 83 4.21 0.33 -2.83
CA ASP A 83 2.92 -0.27 -2.57
C ASP A 83 2.99 -1.23 -1.39
N GLU A 84 1.93 -1.28 -0.60
CA GLU A 84 1.82 -2.12 0.60
C GLU A 84 1.95 -3.61 0.27
N TYR A 85 1.21 -4.07 -0.74
CA TYR A 85 1.21 -5.47 -1.15
C TYR A 85 2.56 -5.90 -1.71
N LEU A 86 3.14 -5.11 -2.60
CA LEU A 86 4.46 -5.35 -3.18
C LEU A 86 5.55 -5.42 -2.09
N ASN A 87 5.49 -4.51 -1.12
CA ASN A 87 6.42 -4.46 0.01
C ASN A 87 6.32 -5.73 0.86
N ALA A 88 5.11 -6.08 1.30
CA ALA A 88 4.86 -7.24 2.13
C ALA A 88 5.29 -8.54 1.44
N LEU A 89 4.90 -8.72 0.18
CA LEU A 89 5.21 -9.89 -0.63
C LEU A 89 6.73 -10.04 -0.82
N THR A 90 7.39 -8.97 -1.27
CA THR A 90 8.85 -8.98 -1.53
C THR A 90 9.64 -9.30 -0.26
N THR A 91 9.32 -8.64 0.85
CA THR A 91 10.03 -8.84 2.12
C THR A 91 9.85 -10.27 2.62
N THR A 92 8.63 -10.79 2.52
CA THR A 92 8.32 -12.16 2.94
C THR A 92 9.05 -13.20 2.08
N ILE A 93 8.95 -13.11 0.75
CA ILE A 93 9.59 -14.06 -0.16
C ILE A 93 11.12 -14.02 -0.01
N CYS A 94 11.70 -12.82 0.08
CA CYS A 94 13.16 -12.69 0.16
C CYS A 94 13.75 -13.17 1.48
N LEU A 95 13.03 -13.05 2.59
CA LEU A 95 13.61 -13.26 3.91
C LEU A 95 13.00 -14.40 4.73
N ARG A 96 11.94 -15.05 4.27
CA ARG A 96 11.30 -16.19 4.97
C ARG A 96 12.31 -17.31 5.26
N ASP A 97 12.97 -17.83 4.23
CA ASP A 97 13.94 -18.94 4.39
C ASP A 97 15.15 -18.55 5.23
N VAL A 98 15.59 -17.30 5.09
CA VAL A 98 16.69 -16.73 5.87
C VAL A 98 16.29 -16.56 7.34
N SER A 99 15.05 -16.16 7.59
CA SER A 99 14.45 -16.08 8.93
C SER A 99 14.46 -17.44 9.61
N ASP A 100 14.01 -18.48 8.93
CA ASP A 100 13.96 -19.85 9.46
C ASP A 100 15.36 -20.39 9.77
N LYS A 101 16.33 -20.19 8.88
CA LYS A 101 17.74 -20.57 9.08
C LYS A 101 18.35 -19.89 10.30
N ASN A 102 18.01 -18.64 10.54
CA ASN A 102 18.49 -17.83 11.65
C ASN A 102 17.67 -18.06 12.95
N ARG A 103 16.73 -19.01 12.97
CA ARG A 103 15.82 -19.28 14.09
C ARG A 103 15.11 -18.01 14.59
N LEU A 104 14.71 -17.16 13.66
CA LEU A 104 13.86 -16.01 13.93
C LEU A 104 12.40 -16.43 13.87
N PRO A 105 11.57 -16.18 14.89
CA PRO A 105 10.14 -16.46 14.80
C PRO A 105 9.51 -15.77 13.60
N ARG A 106 8.76 -16.51 12.76
CA ARG A 106 8.05 -15.95 11.59
C ARG A 106 7.09 -14.83 11.97
N GLU A 107 6.51 -14.91 13.19
CA GLU A 107 5.63 -13.87 13.73
C GLU A 107 6.35 -12.52 13.85
N HIS A 108 7.65 -12.50 14.17
CA HIS A 108 8.40 -11.25 14.21
C HIS A 108 8.59 -10.66 12.81
N LEU A 109 8.97 -11.52 11.85
CA LEU A 109 9.08 -11.08 10.45
C LEU A 109 7.74 -10.57 9.94
N ALA A 110 6.64 -11.27 10.23
CA ALA A 110 5.29 -10.87 9.82
C ALA A 110 4.86 -9.53 10.43
N VAL A 111 5.05 -9.34 11.74
CA VAL A 111 4.74 -8.08 12.43
C VAL A 111 5.55 -6.93 11.83
N GLN A 112 6.85 -7.12 11.62
CA GLN A 112 7.72 -6.10 11.07
C GLN A 112 7.35 -5.76 9.62
N THR A 113 7.12 -6.77 8.80
CA THR A 113 6.73 -6.60 7.40
C THR A 113 5.41 -5.84 7.30
N ASN A 114 4.40 -6.23 8.10
CA ASN A 114 3.11 -5.56 8.11
C ASN A 114 3.22 -4.09 8.54
N ILE A 115 3.94 -3.81 9.64
CA ILE A 115 4.15 -2.43 10.10
C ILE A 115 4.82 -1.59 9.02
N MET A 116 5.90 -2.10 8.43
CA MET A 116 6.68 -1.34 7.45
C MET A 116 5.89 -1.14 6.15
N ALA A 117 5.22 -2.17 5.65
CA ALA A 117 4.43 -2.08 4.43
C ALA A 117 3.30 -1.04 4.56
N CYS A 118 2.50 -1.12 5.63
CA CYS A 118 1.38 -0.20 5.85
C CYS A 118 1.85 1.24 6.17
N CYS A 119 2.90 1.40 6.97
CA CYS A 119 3.32 2.73 7.41
C CYS A 119 4.11 3.49 6.33
N LEU A 120 4.95 2.79 5.57
CA LEU A 120 5.73 3.43 4.49
C LEU A 120 4.83 3.90 3.35
N CYS A 121 3.84 3.09 2.95
CA CYS A 121 3.01 3.44 1.81
C CYS A 121 2.11 4.67 2.06
N VAL A 122 1.90 5.08 3.31
CA VAL A 122 1.17 6.31 3.64
C VAL A 122 2.09 7.49 4.01
N THR A 123 3.37 7.25 4.33
CA THR A 123 4.30 8.32 4.70
C THR A 123 5.20 8.76 3.57
N VAL A 124 5.55 7.84 2.67
CA VAL A 124 6.34 8.17 1.47
C VAL A 124 5.42 8.71 0.38
N PRO A 125 5.72 9.89 -0.20
CA PRO A 125 4.78 10.60 -1.06
C PRO A 125 4.66 10.05 -2.50
N PHE A 126 5.34 8.97 -2.84
CA PHE A 126 5.40 8.41 -4.21
C PHE A 126 4.79 7.00 -4.26
N THR A 127 3.61 6.83 -3.68
CA THR A 127 2.97 5.53 -3.48
C THR A 127 1.55 5.50 -4.04
N SER A 128 1.00 4.29 -4.18
CA SER A 128 -0.41 4.08 -4.54
C SER A 128 -1.36 4.75 -3.53
N TRP A 129 -1.02 4.71 -2.24
CA TRP A 129 -1.81 5.34 -1.17
C TRP A 129 -1.79 6.86 -1.21
N THR A 130 -0.66 7.46 -1.59
CA THR A 130 -0.58 8.91 -1.79
C THR A 130 -1.48 9.34 -2.95
N ALA A 131 -1.43 8.61 -4.08
CA ALA A 131 -2.30 8.89 -5.22
C ALA A 131 -3.78 8.86 -4.83
N PHE A 132 -4.17 7.82 -4.08
CA PHE A 132 -5.51 7.67 -3.55
C PHE A 132 -5.91 8.82 -2.62
N SER A 133 -5.07 9.13 -1.64
CA SER A 133 -5.33 10.19 -0.65
C SER A 133 -5.43 11.56 -1.29
N VAL A 134 -4.52 11.91 -2.21
CA VAL A 134 -4.56 13.16 -2.98
C VAL A 134 -5.83 13.23 -3.81
N GLY A 135 -6.27 12.12 -4.43
CA GLY A 135 -7.55 12.04 -5.13
C GLY A 135 -8.74 12.40 -4.22
N LEU A 136 -8.78 11.89 -2.99
CA LEU A 136 -9.86 12.18 -2.04
C LEU A 136 -9.88 13.65 -1.55
N ILE A 137 -8.71 14.25 -1.29
CA ILE A 137 -8.64 15.61 -0.77
C ILE A 137 -8.76 16.69 -1.85
N SER A 138 -8.62 16.33 -3.12
CA SER A 138 -8.64 17.29 -4.23
C SER A 138 -10.02 17.96 -4.42
N ASP A 139 -11.11 17.32 -4.04
CA ASP A 139 -12.46 17.89 -4.01
C ASP A 139 -12.58 19.08 -3.03
N PHE A 140 -11.66 19.19 -2.08
CA PHE A 140 -11.56 20.30 -1.13
C PHE A 140 -10.56 21.38 -1.58
N GLY A 141 -10.04 21.30 -2.81
CA GLY A 141 -9.02 22.22 -3.34
C GLY A 141 -7.62 21.99 -2.78
N LEU A 142 -7.39 20.84 -2.12
CA LEU A 142 -6.11 20.41 -1.58
C LEU A 142 -5.42 19.45 -2.56
N GLY A 143 -4.08 19.46 -2.59
CA GLY A 143 -3.33 18.68 -3.55
C GLY A 143 -2.14 17.95 -2.94
N PHE A 144 -1.23 17.52 -3.80
CA PHE A 144 -0.04 16.77 -3.42
C PHE A 144 0.85 17.53 -2.41
N THR A 145 0.99 18.86 -2.57
CA THR A 145 1.79 19.69 -1.66
C THR A 145 1.19 19.71 -0.25
N ASP A 146 -0.14 19.76 -0.15
CA ASP A 146 -0.84 19.73 1.15
C ASP A 146 -0.68 18.36 1.83
N TYR A 147 -0.72 17.28 1.05
CA TYR A 147 -0.41 15.95 1.56
C TYR A 147 1.02 15.86 2.11
N LEU A 148 2.02 16.41 1.40
CA LEU A 148 3.41 16.46 1.89
C LEU A 148 3.54 17.21 3.22
N GLN A 149 2.82 18.32 3.38
CA GLN A 149 2.81 19.08 4.63
C GLN A 149 2.15 18.32 5.78
N ALA A 150 1.24 17.39 5.50
CA ALA A 150 0.59 16.56 6.50
C ALA A 150 1.47 15.40 7.00
N VAL A 151 2.42 14.91 6.18
CA VAL A 151 3.29 13.75 6.53
C VAL A 151 3.98 13.87 7.89
N PRO A 152 4.60 15.02 8.30
CA PRO A 152 5.23 15.14 9.61
C PRO A 152 4.26 15.01 10.79
N PHE A 153 2.96 15.15 10.56
CA PHE A 153 1.90 15.03 11.57
C PHE A 153 1.26 13.64 11.60
N MET A 154 1.68 12.73 10.75
CA MET A 154 1.27 11.32 10.76
C MET A 154 1.98 10.55 11.88
N PHE A 155 1.69 10.88 13.15
CA PHE A 155 2.43 10.37 14.31
C PHE A 155 2.38 8.84 14.43
N TYR A 156 1.24 8.21 14.13
CA TYR A 156 1.09 6.77 14.26
C TYR A 156 2.05 6.00 13.33
N PRO A 157 2.05 6.18 12.01
CA PRO A 157 2.97 5.45 11.14
C PRO A 157 4.43 5.77 11.44
N LEU A 158 4.78 7.03 11.74
CA LEU A 158 6.14 7.41 12.10
C LEU A 158 6.61 6.72 13.40
N ALA A 159 5.76 6.70 14.43
CA ALA A 159 6.04 5.99 15.69
C ALA A 159 6.16 4.47 15.47
N MET A 160 5.28 3.87 14.66
CA MET A 160 5.31 2.42 14.40
C MET A 160 6.55 2.00 13.61
N MET A 161 7.01 2.80 12.63
CA MET A 161 8.28 2.55 11.94
C MET A 161 9.47 2.60 12.90
N LEU A 162 9.47 3.56 13.84
CA LEU A 162 10.48 3.65 14.88
C LEU A 162 10.43 2.43 15.82
N VAL A 163 9.24 2.03 16.28
CA VAL A 163 9.06 0.84 17.13
C VAL A 163 9.54 -0.42 16.41
N SER A 164 9.21 -0.57 15.12
CA SER A 164 9.68 -1.67 14.28
C SER A 164 11.22 -1.72 14.21
N LEU A 165 11.87 -0.58 14.04
CA LEU A 165 13.34 -0.48 14.06
C LEU A 165 13.92 -0.85 15.43
N LEU A 166 13.33 -0.34 16.52
CA LEU A 166 13.77 -0.65 17.89
C LEU A 166 13.57 -2.13 18.23
N LEU A 167 12.49 -2.75 17.74
CA LEU A 167 12.27 -4.20 17.85
C LEU A 167 13.34 -4.99 17.09
N ALA A 168 13.70 -4.58 15.86
CA ALA A 168 14.75 -5.20 15.07
C ALA A 168 16.13 -5.10 15.74
N LEU A 169 16.42 -3.96 16.36
CA LEU A 169 17.65 -3.74 17.15
C LEU A 169 17.65 -4.51 18.49
N GLY A 170 16.49 -4.99 18.93
CA GLY A 170 16.32 -5.64 20.23
C GLY A 170 16.27 -4.70 21.42
N TRP A 171 16.04 -3.40 21.19
CA TRP A 171 15.94 -2.36 22.24
C TRP A 171 14.52 -2.20 22.77
N PHE A 172 13.53 -2.69 22.04
CA PHE A 172 12.13 -2.66 22.46
C PHE A 172 11.72 -4.01 23.06
N PRO A 173 10.92 -4.05 24.15
CA PRO A 173 10.52 -5.29 24.79
C PRO A 173 9.58 -6.10 23.90
N LYS A 174 9.83 -7.41 23.84
CA LYS A 174 8.93 -8.35 23.18
C LYS A 174 7.77 -8.66 24.11
N VAL A 175 6.56 -8.30 23.69
CA VAL A 175 5.34 -8.45 24.52
C VAL A 175 4.34 -9.40 23.85
N GLY A 176 3.38 -9.89 24.62
CA GLY A 176 2.25 -10.69 24.12
C GLY A 176 2.70 -11.94 23.32
N MET A 177 2.06 -12.17 22.19
CA MET A 177 2.32 -13.32 21.31
C MET A 177 3.75 -13.35 20.79
N LEU A 178 4.35 -12.19 20.53
CA LEU A 178 5.74 -12.12 20.08
C LEU A 178 6.71 -12.70 21.13
N ARG A 179 6.47 -12.44 22.41
CA ARG A 179 7.26 -13.03 23.51
C ARG A 179 7.11 -14.55 23.54
N GLN A 180 5.88 -15.05 23.36
CA GLN A 180 5.61 -16.50 23.33
C GLN A 180 6.33 -17.17 22.15
N ALA A 181 6.30 -16.57 20.96
CA ALA A 181 7.00 -17.05 19.78
C ALA A 181 8.52 -17.17 20.02
N TYR A 182 9.13 -16.17 20.66
CA TYR A 182 10.54 -16.24 21.03
C TYR A 182 10.84 -17.32 22.09
N HIS A 183 9.95 -17.51 23.06
CA HIS A 183 10.09 -18.61 24.03
C HIS A 183 10.00 -19.98 23.36
N ARG A 184 9.07 -20.17 22.43
CA ARG A 184 8.94 -21.41 21.64
C ARG A 184 10.24 -21.73 20.92
N VAL A 185 10.83 -20.77 20.21
CA VAL A 185 12.08 -20.99 19.47
C VAL A 185 13.26 -21.21 20.41
N ALA A 186 13.33 -20.49 21.53
CA ALA A 186 14.38 -20.66 22.54
C ALA A 186 14.34 -22.03 23.22
N SER A 187 13.16 -22.62 23.41
CA SER A 187 12.98 -23.97 23.94
C SER A 187 13.21 -25.12 22.91
N GLY A 188 13.71 -24.77 21.71
CA GLY A 188 14.00 -25.76 20.66
C GLY A 188 12.83 -26.05 19.72
N GLY A 189 11.71 -25.32 19.84
CA GLY A 189 10.58 -25.39 18.93
C GLY A 189 10.86 -24.78 17.55
N ALA A 190 9.94 -25.03 16.61
CA ALA A 190 10.02 -24.50 15.25
C ALA A 190 9.92 -22.97 15.21
N ALA A 191 10.48 -22.35 14.16
CA ALA A 191 10.36 -20.91 13.92
C ALA A 191 8.91 -20.47 13.57
N PHE A 192 8.03 -21.41 13.27
CA PHE A 192 6.62 -21.22 12.97
C PHE A 192 5.72 -22.03 13.93
N GLU A 193 4.44 -21.68 13.99
CA GLU A 193 3.49 -22.33 14.90
C GLU A 193 3.16 -23.75 14.46
N PRO A 194 3.11 -24.74 15.37
CA PRO A 194 2.74 -26.12 15.02
C PRO A 194 1.30 -26.15 14.48
N GLY A 195 1.11 -26.52 13.24
CA GLY A 195 -0.18 -26.54 12.56
C GLY A 195 -0.31 -25.54 11.43
N GLU A 196 0.57 -24.56 11.34
CA GLU A 196 0.77 -23.77 10.14
C GLU A 196 1.34 -24.72 9.07
N LYS A 197 0.45 -25.28 8.24
CA LYS A 197 0.90 -25.96 7.04
C LYS A 197 1.72 -24.94 6.25
N ASP A 198 2.75 -25.42 5.53
CA ASP A 198 3.35 -24.65 4.44
C ASP A 198 2.28 -24.42 3.34
N GLU A 199 1.17 -23.77 3.74
CA GLU A 199 0.25 -23.23 2.77
C GLU A 199 1.06 -22.25 1.96
N LYS A 200 1.20 -22.58 0.68
CA LYS A 200 1.69 -21.63 -0.32
C LYS A 200 0.95 -20.32 -0.05
N LEU A 201 1.68 -19.32 0.41
CA LEU A 201 1.14 -17.97 0.57
C LEU A 201 0.29 -17.68 -0.65
N VAL A 202 -1.01 -17.46 -0.42
CA VAL A 202 -2.03 -16.98 -1.36
C VAL A 202 -1.50 -16.87 -2.78
N ASP A 203 -1.96 -17.75 -3.70
CA ASP A 203 -1.68 -17.72 -5.14
C ASP A 203 -0.46 -16.87 -5.57
N ILE A 204 0.73 -17.30 -5.13
CA ILE A 204 2.01 -16.74 -5.60
C ILE A 204 2.29 -17.30 -7.02
N ASP A 205 1.27 -17.69 -7.73
CA ASP A 205 1.39 -18.09 -9.15
C ASP A 205 1.88 -16.94 -10.04
N GLU A 206 1.97 -15.70 -9.50
CA GLU A 206 2.47 -14.54 -10.24
C GLU A 206 3.98 -14.27 -10.07
N VAL A 207 4.63 -14.81 -9.03
CA VAL A 207 6.07 -14.63 -8.84
C VAL A 207 6.80 -15.93 -9.16
N ASP A 208 7.38 -15.99 -10.34
CA ASP A 208 8.23 -17.12 -10.74
C ASP A 208 9.53 -17.08 -9.93
N GLU A 209 9.64 -17.94 -8.89
CA GLU A 209 10.82 -18.04 -8.05
C GLU A 209 12.08 -18.44 -8.82
N HIS A 210 11.93 -19.01 -10.01
CA HIS A 210 13.04 -19.40 -10.88
C HIS A 210 13.49 -18.26 -11.79
N ASN A 211 12.68 -17.22 -11.97
CA ASN A 211 13.03 -16.05 -12.76
C ASN A 211 13.86 -15.08 -11.90
N VAL A 212 15.14 -15.33 -11.74
CA VAL A 212 16.06 -14.46 -11.02
C VAL A 212 16.72 -13.49 -11.97
N SER A 213 16.66 -12.19 -11.66
CA SER A 213 17.39 -11.17 -12.39
C SER A 213 18.12 -10.22 -11.44
N SER A 214 18.88 -9.27 -11.99
CA SER A 214 19.59 -8.29 -11.18
C SER A 214 18.61 -7.41 -10.38
N ALA A 215 18.93 -7.12 -9.11
CA ALA A 215 18.20 -6.18 -8.27
C ALA A 215 18.05 -4.78 -8.93
N TRP A 216 18.93 -4.41 -9.84
CA TRP A 216 18.84 -3.16 -10.62
C TRP A 216 17.57 -3.08 -11.47
N ASN A 217 17.01 -4.22 -11.87
CA ASN A 217 15.75 -4.27 -12.61
C ASN A 217 14.54 -3.83 -11.78
N ALA A 218 14.67 -3.75 -10.46
CA ALA A 218 13.68 -3.11 -9.60
C ALA A 218 14.10 -1.68 -9.20
N ILE A 219 15.39 -1.45 -8.90
CA ILE A 219 15.87 -0.14 -8.42
C ILE A 219 15.76 0.95 -9.49
N ILE A 220 16.14 0.65 -10.74
CA ILE A 220 16.15 1.66 -11.82
C ILE A 220 14.74 2.20 -12.10
N PRO A 221 13.69 1.35 -12.28
CA PRO A 221 12.34 1.87 -12.45
C PRO A 221 11.79 2.60 -11.23
N LEU A 222 12.14 2.18 -10.00
CA LEU A 222 11.77 2.91 -8.78
C LEU A 222 12.40 4.31 -8.76
N ALA A 223 13.68 4.41 -9.09
CA ALA A 223 14.34 5.71 -9.22
C ALA A 223 13.72 6.57 -10.33
N ALA A 224 13.27 5.94 -11.42
CA ALA A 224 12.58 6.61 -12.52
C ALA A 224 11.18 7.11 -12.10
N LEU A 225 10.45 6.36 -11.25
CA LEU A 225 9.18 6.81 -10.66
C LEU A 225 9.38 8.10 -9.86
N VAL A 226 10.30 8.06 -8.89
CA VAL A 226 10.58 9.20 -8.02
C VAL A 226 11.13 10.38 -8.82
N GLY A 227 12.13 10.13 -9.67
CA GLY A 227 12.75 11.16 -10.51
C GLY A 227 11.75 11.79 -11.49
N GLY A 228 10.90 10.96 -12.12
CA GLY A 228 9.85 11.43 -13.01
C GLY A 228 8.83 12.31 -12.28
N THR A 229 8.35 11.87 -11.11
CA THR A 229 7.43 12.67 -10.30
C THR A 229 8.01 14.03 -9.93
N VAL A 230 9.27 14.07 -9.47
CA VAL A 230 9.92 15.33 -9.07
C VAL A 230 10.20 16.24 -10.27
N LEU A 231 10.60 15.68 -11.41
CA LEU A 231 10.92 16.45 -12.62
C LEU A 231 9.68 17.11 -13.27
N PHE A 232 8.51 16.51 -13.08
CA PHE A 232 7.23 17.01 -13.60
C PHE A 232 6.37 17.66 -12.50
N ASP A 233 6.93 18.61 -11.75
CA ASP A 233 6.25 19.42 -10.75
C ASP A 233 5.51 18.63 -9.65
N ASN A 234 6.08 17.50 -9.25
CA ASN A 234 5.50 16.56 -8.30
C ASN A 234 4.19 15.90 -8.78
N ASP A 235 4.03 15.74 -10.09
CA ASP A 235 2.90 14.99 -10.66
C ASP A 235 3.21 13.49 -10.67
N LEU A 236 2.49 12.77 -9.82
CA LEU A 236 2.66 11.33 -9.64
C LEU A 236 2.31 10.52 -10.90
N LEU A 237 1.31 10.97 -11.67
CA LEU A 237 0.91 10.28 -12.90
C LEU A 237 2.02 10.32 -13.97
N HIS A 238 2.70 11.47 -14.10
CA HIS A 238 3.89 11.58 -14.93
C HIS A 238 5.01 10.65 -14.46
N GLY A 239 5.23 10.55 -13.15
CA GLY A 239 6.19 9.60 -12.57
C GLY A 239 5.88 8.15 -12.92
N ILE A 240 4.61 7.75 -12.85
CA ILE A 240 4.15 6.39 -13.24
C ILE A 240 4.44 6.14 -14.72
N ILE A 241 4.12 7.09 -15.60
CA ILE A 241 4.36 6.95 -17.05
C ILE A 241 5.85 6.82 -17.33
N VAL A 242 6.69 7.66 -16.73
CA VAL A 242 8.16 7.57 -16.86
C VAL A 242 8.66 6.20 -16.39
N CYS A 243 8.19 5.73 -15.25
CA CYS A 243 8.54 4.41 -14.73
C CYS A 243 8.16 3.29 -15.71
N LEU A 244 6.92 3.30 -16.24
CA LEU A 244 6.45 2.30 -17.21
C LEU A 244 7.28 2.31 -18.48
N VAL A 245 7.65 3.48 -18.99
CA VAL A 245 8.55 3.60 -20.16
C VAL A 245 9.93 3.02 -19.85
N VAL A 246 10.49 3.33 -18.70
CA VAL A 246 11.78 2.79 -18.26
C VAL A 246 11.71 1.27 -18.08
N GLN A 247 10.64 0.75 -17.47
CA GLN A 247 10.41 -0.70 -17.37
C GLN A 247 10.33 -1.36 -18.75
N PHE A 248 9.59 -0.75 -19.69
CA PHE A 248 9.47 -1.25 -21.04
C PHE A 248 10.83 -1.37 -21.72
N LEU A 249 11.57 -0.26 -21.75
CA LEU A 249 12.91 -0.22 -22.38
C LEU A 249 13.85 -1.21 -21.69
N LEU A 250 13.90 -1.21 -20.36
CA LEU A 250 14.82 -2.04 -19.59
C LEU A 250 14.56 -3.53 -19.81
N TYR A 251 13.29 -3.96 -19.70
CA TYR A 251 12.94 -5.38 -19.74
C TYR A 251 12.95 -5.94 -21.17
N VAL A 252 12.55 -5.15 -22.17
CA VAL A 252 12.58 -5.56 -23.58
C VAL A 252 14.00 -5.58 -24.13
N ILE A 253 14.84 -4.57 -23.83
CA ILE A 253 16.24 -4.52 -24.27
C ILE A 253 17.05 -5.67 -23.65
N GLN A 254 16.82 -5.96 -22.37
CA GLN A 254 17.45 -7.10 -21.68
C GLN A 254 16.88 -8.46 -22.11
N LYS A 255 15.89 -8.49 -23.02
CA LYS A 255 15.20 -9.71 -23.44
C LYS A 255 14.59 -10.52 -22.28
N ARG A 256 14.21 -9.83 -21.21
CA ARG A 256 13.51 -10.45 -20.06
C ARG A 256 12.06 -10.74 -20.38
N MET A 257 11.46 -9.89 -21.20
CA MET A 257 10.08 -10.02 -21.67
C MET A 257 10.03 -9.66 -23.16
N THR A 258 9.17 -10.33 -23.89
CA THR A 258 8.74 -9.87 -25.22
C THR A 258 7.78 -8.70 -25.06
N VAL A 259 7.59 -7.92 -26.13
CA VAL A 259 6.60 -6.81 -26.13
C VAL A 259 5.21 -7.31 -25.78
N GLY A 260 4.82 -8.48 -26.29
CA GLY A 260 3.51 -9.09 -25.99
C GLY A 260 3.37 -9.47 -24.51
N GLU A 261 4.39 -10.07 -23.92
CA GLU A 261 4.42 -10.41 -22.48
C GLU A 261 4.39 -9.17 -21.60
N TYR A 262 5.10 -8.10 -21.96
CA TYR A 262 5.06 -6.84 -21.23
C TYR A 262 3.62 -6.32 -21.10
N PHE A 263 2.91 -6.20 -22.21
CA PHE A 263 1.51 -5.74 -22.19
C PHE A 263 0.58 -6.72 -21.50
N ALA A 264 0.78 -8.04 -21.68
CA ALA A 264 -0.02 -9.04 -20.98
C ALA A 264 0.13 -8.91 -19.44
N ARG A 265 1.35 -8.75 -18.94
CA ARG A 265 1.62 -8.53 -17.52
C ARG A 265 1.09 -7.19 -17.03
N PHE A 266 1.27 -6.13 -17.81
CA PHE A 266 0.71 -4.81 -17.49
C PHE A 266 -0.81 -4.90 -17.29
N PHE A 267 -1.54 -5.48 -18.25
CA PHE A 267 -2.99 -5.61 -18.14
C PHE A 267 -3.44 -6.58 -17.03
N SER A 268 -2.66 -7.59 -16.71
CA SER A 268 -2.92 -8.43 -15.53
C SER A 268 -2.90 -7.61 -14.25
N GLY A 269 -1.89 -6.75 -14.07
CA GLY A 269 -1.81 -5.85 -12.92
C GLY A 269 -2.94 -4.81 -12.88
N VAL A 270 -3.28 -4.22 -14.03
CA VAL A 270 -4.44 -3.32 -14.17
C VAL A 270 -5.73 -4.02 -13.72
N LYS A 271 -5.96 -5.27 -14.15
CA LYS A 271 -7.11 -6.07 -13.74
C LYS A 271 -7.13 -6.29 -12.23
N GLY A 272 -5.98 -6.56 -11.61
CA GLY A 272 -5.86 -6.72 -10.15
C GLY A 272 -6.32 -5.50 -9.36
N MET A 273 -6.11 -4.29 -9.89
CA MET A 273 -6.46 -3.02 -9.25
C MET A 273 -7.87 -2.50 -9.61
N THR A 274 -8.59 -3.17 -10.51
CA THR A 274 -9.91 -2.71 -10.96
C THR A 274 -10.92 -2.60 -9.81
N THR A 275 -10.91 -3.55 -8.87
CA THR A 275 -11.82 -3.53 -7.71
C THR A 275 -11.60 -2.28 -6.87
N ILE A 276 -10.35 -1.90 -6.60
CA ILE A 276 -9.99 -0.71 -5.83
C ILE A 276 -10.46 0.55 -6.56
N ALA A 277 -10.21 0.65 -7.85
CA ALA A 277 -10.64 1.77 -8.68
C ALA A 277 -12.17 1.96 -8.66
N VAL A 278 -12.93 0.86 -8.71
CA VAL A 278 -14.40 0.87 -8.63
C VAL A 278 -14.87 1.30 -7.24
N VAL A 279 -14.23 0.81 -6.16
CA VAL A 279 -14.55 1.20 -4.78
C VAL A 279 -14.35 2.71 -4.58
N VAL A 280 -13.26 3.28 -5.09
CA VAL A 280 -13.01 4.73 -5.05
C VAL A 280 -14.13 5.51 -5.77
N GLY A 281 -14.55 5.05 -6.95
CA GLY A 281 -15.66 5.67 -7.69
C GLY A 281 -16.97 5.66 -6.89
N PHE A 282 -17.33 4.53 -6.29
CA PHE A 282 -18.51 4.46 -5.43
C PHE A 282 -18.38 5.30 -4.15
N GLY A 283 -17.17 5.43 -3.60
CA GLY A 283 -16.91 6.29 -2.45
C GLY A 283 -17.15 7.76 -2.77
N LEU A 284 -16.66 8.25 -3.92
CA LEU A 284 -16.93 9.62 -4.36
C LEU A 284 -18.41 9.86 -4.64
N MET A 285 -19.11 8.90 -5.28
CA MET A 285 -20.56 8.97 -5.45
C MET A 285 -21.30 9.05 -4.09
N LEU A 286 -20.85 8.28 -3.09
CA LEU A 286 -21.43 8.32 -1.75
C LEU A 286 -21.16 9.67 -1.06
N SER A 287 -19.95 10.19 -1.21
CA SER A 287 -19.57 11.51 -0.68
C SER A 287 -20.45 12.62 -1.26
N ASP A 288 -20.68 12.62 -2.57
CA ASP A 288 -21.54 13.58 -3.25
C ASP A 288 -23.02 13.46 -2.81
N ALA A 289 -23.51 12.22 -2.69
CA ALA A 289 -24.86 11.98 -2.18
C ALA A 289 -25.02 12.45 -0.72
N ASN A 290 -24.02 12.23 0.13
CA ASN A 290 -24.03 12.71 1.52
C ASN A 290 -23.98 14.24 1.61
N ARG A 291 -23.25 14.89 0.70
CA ARG A 291 -23.25 16.34 0.57
C ARG A 291 -24.61 16.88 0.18
N THR A 292 -25.26 16.27 -0.81
CA THR A 292 -26.60 16.62 -1.27
C THR A 292 -27.67 16.41 -0.17
N LEU A 293 -27.51 15.41 0.68
CA LEU A 293 -28.40 15.16 1.83
C LEU A 293 -28.14 16.14 3.01
N GLY A 294 -27.13 17.01 2.93
CA GLY A 294 -26.76 17.92 4.00
C GLY A 294 -26.14 17.23 5.23
N LEU A 295 -25.67 16.00 5.09
CA LEU A 295 -25.08 15.25 6.20
C LEU A 295 -23.87 15.99 6.79
N PHE A 296 -23.03 16.56 5.96
CA PHE A 296 -21.88 17.34 6.42
C PHE A 296 -22.28 18.58 7.21
N ASP A 297 -23.35 19.28 6.81
CA ASP A 297 -23.86 20.45 7.54
C ASP A 297 -24.40 20.04 8.92
N ILE A 298 -25.10 18.92 9.01
CA ILE A 298 -25.59 18.38 10.27
C ILE A 298 -24.41 18.01 11.20
N LEU A 299 -23.39 17.37 10.66
CA LEU A 299 -22.20 17.00 11.41
C LEU A 299 -21.40 18.23 11.87
N ILE A 300 -21.17 19.18 10.98
CA ILE A 300 -20.43 20.43 11.29
C ILE A 300 -21.17 21.23 12.36
N ASN A 301 -22.49 21.42 12.21
CA ASN A 301 -23.29 22.16 13.16
C ASN A 301 -23.46 21.43 14.50
N GLY A 302 -23.57 20.09 14.48
CA GLY A 302 -23.67 19.27 15.67
C GLY A 302 -22.35 19.14 16.45
N ILE A 303 -21.24 18.96 15.75
CA ILE A 303 -19.91 18.77 16.33
C ILE A 303 -19.23 20.12 16.60
N GLY A 304 -19.39 21.09 15.69
CA GLY A 304 -18.66 22.38 15.73
C GLY A 304 -18.95 23.26 16.95
N GLY A 305 -20.11 23.08 17.61
CA GLY A 305 -20.46 23.76 18.85
C GLY A 305 -20.18 22.97 20.13
N ALA A 306 -20.07 21.64 20.03
CA ALA A 306 -19.97 20.74 21.19
C ALA A 306 -18.56 20.22 21.46
N VAL A 307 -17.69 20.17 20.44
CA VAL A 307 -16.35 19.57 20.54
C VAL A 307 -15.27 20.64 20.35
N PRO A 308 -14.33 20.79 21.30
CA PRO A 308 -13.17 21.65 21.15
C PRO A 308 -12.36 21.25 19.89
N ARG A 309 -11.89 22.22 19.12
CA ARG A 309 -11.14 21.98 17.86
C ARG A 309 -9.95 21.03 18.02
N CYS A 310 -9.28 21.08 19.19
CA CYS A 310 -8.14 20.19 19.49
C CYS A 310 -8.53 18.70 19.65
N LEU A 311 -9.81 18.40 19.91
CA LEU A 311 -10.30 17.03 20.08
C LEU A 311 -10.87 16.43 18.78
N ILE A 312 -11.09 17.21 17.73
CA ILE A 312 -11.67 16.72 16.46
C ILE A 312 -10.77 15.66 15.84
N ALA A 313 -9.47 15.93 15.68
CA ALA A 313 -8.53 14.97 15.09
C ALA A 313 -8.34 13.69 15.94
N PRO A 314 -8.16 13.74 17.28
CA PRO A 314 -8.12 12.54 18.10
C PRO A 314 -9.42 11.72 18.07
N LEU A 315 -10.57 12.37 18.08
CA LEU A 315 -11.88 11.67 18.00
C LEU A 315 -12.06 11.01 16.63
N ALA A 316 -11.75 11.71 15.54
CA ALA A 316 -11.77 11.14 14.20
C ALA A 316 -10.85 9.92 14.10
N PHE A 317 -9.63 10.00 14.62
CA PHE A 317 -8.69 8.87 14.67
C PHE A 317 -9.27 7.65 15.40
N VAL A 318 -9.86 7.85 16.57
CA VAL A 318 -10.46 6.76 17.36
C VAL A 318 -11.67 6.16 16.65
N LEU A 319 -12.56 7.00 16.11
CA LEU A 319 -13.76 6.54 15.40
C LEU A 319 -13.40 5.75 14.13
N VAL A 320 -12.49 6.29 13.30
CA VAL A 320 -12.01 5.61 12.10
C VAL A 320 -11.32 4.30 12.49
N GLY A 321 -10.46 4.30 13.50
CA GLY A 321 -9.78 3.09 13.97
C GLY A 321 -10.74 2.00 14.44
N LEU A 322 -11.76 2.36 15.23
CA LEU A 322 -12.80 1.42 15.67
C LEU A 322 -13.61 0.88 14.49
N THR A 323 -13.95 1.74 13.52
CA THR A 323 -14.73 1.33 12.34
C THR A 323 -13.92 0.41 11.45
N VAL A 324 -12.65 0.72 11.18
CA VAL A 324 -11.74 -0.16 10.42
C VAL A 324 -11.61 -1.52 11.10
N PHE A 325 -11.45 -1.53 12.43
CA PHE A 325 -11.36 -2.77 13.20
C PHE A 325 -12.65 -3.60 13.09
N ALA A 326 -13.82 -2.96 13.16
CA ALA A 326 -15.11 -3.63 13.08
C ALA A 326 -15.42 -4.18 11.68
N VAL A 327 -15.04 -3.45 10.62
CA VAL A 327 -15.30 -3.81 9.22
C VAL A 327 -14.23 -4.75 8.66
N GLY A 328 -13.02 -4.75 9.23
CA GLY A 328 -11.91 -5.59 8.78
C GLY A 328 -11.18 -5.06 7.56
N GLY A 329 -11.43 -3.81 7.14
CA GLY A 329 -10.76 -3.20 5.98
C GLY A 329 -10.84 -1.68 6.00
N CYS A 330 -9.74 -1.01 5.64
CA CYS A 330 -9.66 0.45 5.62
C CYS A 330 -10.42 1.08 4.44
N TRP A 331 -10.52 0.40 3.31
CA TRP A 331 -11.15 0.91 2.10
C TRP A 331 -12.60 1.37 2.31
N ALA A 332 -13.39 0.59 3.04
CA ALA A 332 -14.80 0.89 3.31
C ALA A 332 -15.02 2.07 4.28
N VAL A 333 -13.98 2.56 4.92
CA VAL A 333 -14.06 3.64 5.92
C VAL A 333 -13.46 4.94 5.40
N MET A 334 -12.56 4.86 4.42
CA MET A 334 -11.90 6.04 3.83
C MET A 334 -12.72 6.68 2.72
N THR A 335 -13.67 5.97 2.15
CA THR A 335 -14.63 6.43 1.14
C THR A 335 -15.97 6.77 1.78
#